data_fdfed9efc8f76613154e824050582201
#
_entry.id   fdfed9efc8f76613154e824050582201
#
_cell.length_a   1.000
_cell.length_b   1.000
_cell.length_c   1.000
_cell.angle_alpha   90.00
_cell.angle_beta   90.00
_cell.angle_gamma   90.00
#
_symmetry.space_group_name_H-M   'P 1'
#
loop_
_entity.id
_entity.type
_entity.pdbx_description
1 polymer ?
#
loop_
_entity_poly.entity_id
_entity_poly.type
_entity_poly.pdbx_seq_one_letter_code
_entity_poly.pdbx_strand_id
1 'polypeptide(L)'
;GYRLGVISNIMSTTFVPRILEEHGVRQYFETLTMSSVCGIRKPRADIFDIALKEMGIPKEEAAYVGDTISRDVRGISNAGWPLMIQIDNPRIYHKDEKYRGMGYKADVEIKTLTEILPAVEEFNRKLKEGT
;
A
#
# COMPACT_ATOMS: atom_id res chain seq x y z
N GLY A 1 -5.35 -18.06 0.45
CA GLY A 1 -4.86 -16.92 1.15
C GLY A 1 -4.31 -15.84 0.25
N TYR A 2 -4.17 -14.66 0.82
CA TYR A 2 -3.61 -13.51 0.13
C TYR A 2 -2.08 -13.47 0.28
N ARG A 3 -1.42 -13.00 -0.77
CA ARG A 3 0.02 -12.80 -0.79
C ARG A 3 0.33 -11.39 -0.31
N LEU A 4 1.42 -11.21 0.45
CA LEU A 4 1.78 -9.94 1.05
C LEU A 4 3.14 -9.45 0.56
N GLY A 5 3.24 -8.14 0.34
CA GLY A 5 4.49 -7.45 0.07
C GLY A 5 4.50 -6.10 0.77
N VAL A 6 5.68 -5.51 0.92
CA VAL A 6 5.87 -4.18 1.52
C VAL A 6 6.42 -3.23 0.47
N ILE A 7 5.88 -2.01 0.42
CA ILE A 7 6.45 -0.89 -0.35
C ILE A 7 6.73 0.23 0.65
N SER A 8 7.98 0.62 0.80
CA SER A 8 8.40 1.58 1.82
C SER A 8 9.29 2.69 1.26
N ASN A 9 8.93 3.93 1.59
CA ASN A 9 9.82 5.07 1.44
C ASN A 9 10.73 5.10 2.67
N ILE A 10 11.99 4.69 2.50
CA ILE A 10 12.93 4.60 3.60
C ILE A 10 14.35 4.82 3.11
N MET A 11 15.21 5.37 3.95
CA MET A 11 16.62 5.59 3.60
C MET A 11 17.50 4.38 3.97
N SER A 12 17.15 3.66 5.03
CA SER A 12 17.88 2.47 5.48
C SER A 12 17.60 1.26 4.56
N THR A 13 18.62 0.42 4.34
CA THR A 13 18.47 -0.84 3.61
C THR A 13 18.17 -2.01 4.55
N THR A 14 18.35 -1.83 5.86
CA THR A 14 18.23 -2.91 6.84
C THR A 14 17.08 -2.76 7.83
N PHE A 15 16.55 -1.54 7.98
CA PHE A 15 15.53 -1.25 9.00
C PHE A 15 14.26 -2.07 8.81
N VAL A 16 13.68 -2.06 7.60
CA VAL A 16 12.39 -2.75 7.34
C VAL A 16 12.53 -4.26 7.54
N PRO A 17 13.52 -4.95 6.93
CA PRO A 17 13.68 -6.38 7.19
C PRO A 17 13.86 -6.68 8.68
N ARG A 18 14.69 -5.89 9.38
CA ARG A 18 14.98 -6.10 10.79
C ARG A 18 13.74 -5.93 11.68
N ILE A 19 12.96 -4.84 11.46
CA ILE A 19 11.77 -4.61 12.30
C ILE A 19 10.71 -5.69 12.08
N LEU A 20 10.56 -6.18 10.86
CA LEU A 20 9.64 -7.26 10.56
C LEU A 20 10.09 -8.57 11.24
N GLU A 21 11.40 -8.85 11.26
CA GLU A 21 11.95 -10.00 11.95
C GLU A 21 11.78 -9.89 13.46
N GLU A 22 12.04 -8.72 14.04
CA GLU A 22 11.86 -8.47 15.48
C GLU A 22 10.43 -8.69 15.93
N HIS A 23 9.45 -8.39 15.08
CA HIS A 23 8.03 -8.61 15.37
C HIS A 23 7.53 -10.00 14.95
N GLY A 24 8.40 -10.85 14.42
CA GLY A 24 8.07 -12.22 14.05
C GLY A 24 7.16 -12.35 12.84
N VAL A 25 7.12 -11.34 11.97
CA VAL A 25 6.20 -11.32 10.80
C VAL A 25 6.92 -11.30 9.45
N ARG A 26 8.27 -11.26 9.43
CA ARG A 26 9.02 -11.16 8.16
C ARG A 26 8.65 -12.27 7.17
N GLN A 27 8.41 -13.47 7.65
CA GLN A 27 8.13 -14.64 6.82
C GLN A 27 6.81 -14.54 6.03
N TYR A 28 5.92 -13.65 6.43
CA TYR A 28 4.63 -13.48 5.75
C TYR A 28 4.71 -12.59 4.51
N PHE A 29 5.81 -11.86 4.33
CA PHE A 29 5.99 -10.93 3.21
C PHE A 29 6.94 -11.51 2.17
N GLU A 30 6.45 -11.66 0.94
CA GLU A 30 7.23 -12.23 -0.16
C GLU A 30 8.27 -11.25 -0.69
N THR A 31 7.92 -9.96 -0.72
CA THR A 31 8.79 -8.92 -1.29
C THR A 31 8.85 -7.71 -0.39
N LEU A 32 9.99 -7.03 -0.42
CA LEU A 32 10.22 -5.75 0.25
C LEU A 32 10.75 -4.78 -0.79
N THR A 33 9.87 -3.91 -1.30
CA THR A 33 10.23 -2.88 -2.28
C THR A 33 10.52 -1.60 -1.53
N MET A 34 11.80 -1.26 -1.40
CA MET A 34 12.26 -0.13 -0.61
C MET A 34 12.88 0.94 -1.49
N SER A 35 12.55 2.20 -1.26
CA SER A 35 13.11 3.32 -2.00
C SER A 35 14.64 3.41 -1.87
N SER A 36 15.20 2.97 -0.74
CA SER A 36 16.64 2.90 -0.50
C SER A 36 17.36 1.93 -1.43
N VAL A 37 16.65 0.94 -1.99
CA VAL A 37 17.21 -0.08 -2.88
C VAL A 37 16.89 0.24 -4.34
N CYS A 38 15.64 0.52 -4.67
CA CYS A 38 15.24 0.74 -6.06
C CYS A 38 15.46 2.18 -6.55
N GLY A 39 15.72 3.13 -5.65
CA GLY A 39 15.97 4.53 -6.01
C GLY A 39 14.73 5.34 -6.37
N ILE A 40 13.56 4.77 -6.20
CA ILE A 40 12.28 5.41 -6.53
C ILE A 40 11.40 5.48 -5.29
N ARG A 41 10.69 6.60 -5.10
CA ARG A 41 9.84 6.84 -3.93
C ARG A 41 8.38 7.03 -4.33
N LYS A 42 7.47 6.59 -3.43
CA LYS A 42 6.06 7.00 -3.53
C LYS A 42 5.97 8.54 -3.45
N PRO A 43 5.13 9.20 -4.20
CA PRO A 43 3.96 8.68 -4.93
C PRO A 43 4.22 8.31 -6.40
N ARG A 44 5.47 8.17 -6.84
CA ARG A 44 5.74 7.77 -8.22
C ARG A 44 5.16 6.39 -8.50
N ALA A 45 4.47 6.27 -9.62
CA ALA A 45 3.85 5.01 -10.06
C ALA A 45 4.88 3.89 -10.21
N ASP A 46 6.11 4.24 -10.60
CA ASP A 46 7.17 3.28 -10.92
C ASP A 46 7.48 2.32 -9.75
N ILE A 47 7.44 2.80 -8.49
CA ILE A 47 7.74 1.93 -7.35
C ILE A 47 6.67 0.85 -7.16
N PHE A 48 5.41 1.17 -7.46
CA PHE A 48 4.32 0.21 -7.41
C PHE A 48 4.45 -0.83 -8.52
N ASP A 49 4.87 -0.41 -9.72
CA ASP A 49 5.12 -1.32 -10.84
C ASP A 49 6.27 -2.28 -10.54
N ILE A 50 7.33 -1.80 -9.88
CA ILE A 50 8.44 -2.64 -9.43
C ILE A 50 7.95 -3.72 -8.47
N ALA A 51 7.12 -3.35 -7.49
CA ALA A 51 6.56 -4.31 -6.53
C ALA A 51 5.73 -5.40 -7.21
N LEU A 52 4.88 -5.02 -8.17
CA LEU A 52 4.09 -5.98 -8.95
C LEU A 52 4.99 -6.95 -9.72
N LYS A 53 6.03 -6.43 -10.34
CA LYS A 53 6.98 -7.23 -11.11
C LYS A 53 7.72 -8.23 -10.21
N GLU A 54 8.14 -7.78 -9.02
CA GLU A 54 8.81 -8.66 -8.05
C GLU A 54 7.89 -9.78 -7.57
N MET A 55 6.60 -9.51 -7.41
CA MET A 55 5.61 -10.50 -7.01
C MET A 55 5.07 -11.32 -8.18
N GLY A 56 5.29 -10.88 -9.40
CA GLY A 56 4.80 -11.58 -10.59
C GLY A 56 3.28 -11.56 -10.73
N ILE A 57 2.62 -10.46 -10.32
CA ILE A 57 1.17 -10.32 -10.42
C ILE A 57 0.80 -9.06 -11.23
N PRO A 58 -0.36 -9.08 -11.93
CA PRO A 58 -0.85 -7.89 -12.60
C PRO A 58 -1.50 -6.91 -11.59
N LYS A 59 -1.55 -5.64 -11.94
CA LYS A 59 -2.12 -4.61 -11.05
C LYS A 59 -3.60 -4.85 -10.72
N GLU A 60 -4.32 -5.49 -11.62
CA GLU A 60 -5.75 -5.79 -11.45
C GLU A 60 -6.02 -6.75 -10.29
N GLU A 61 -5.00 -7.47 -9.84
CA GLU A 61 -5.08 -8.41 -8.71
C GLU A 61 -4.46 -7.85 -7.43
N ALA A 62 -4.09 -6.58 -7.42
CA ALA A 62 -3.38 -5.96 -6.31
C ALA A 62 -4.25 -4.97 -5.55
N ALA A 63 -4.06 -4.92 -4.23
CA ALA A 63 -4.61 -3.89 -3.35
C ALA A 63 -3.48 -3.28 -2.53
N TYR A 64 -3.64 -2.04 -2.11
CA TYR A 64 -2.64 -1.35 -1.31
C TYR A 64 -3.24 -0.80 -0.03
N VAL A 65 -2.49 -0.92 1.06
CA VAL A 65 -2.84 -0.35 2.35
C VAL A 65 -1.76 0.65 2.75
N GLY A 66 -2.17 1.88 3.04
CA GLY A 66 -1.22 2.91 3.48
C GLY A 66 -1.93 3.98 4.29
N ASP A 67 -1.16 4.86 4.93
CA ASP A 67 -1.69 5.84 5.87
C ASP A 67 -1.63 7.29 5.38
N THR A 68 -0.96 7.59 4.26
CA THR A 68 -0.81 8.96 3.78
C THR A 68 -1.58 9.21 2.48
N ILE A 69 -2.13 10.42 2.35
CA ILE A 69 -2.67 10.89 1.06
C ILE A 69 -1.50 11.22 0.13
N SER A 70 -0.50 11.92 0.65
CA SER A 70 0.63 12.42 -0.15
C SER A 70 1.42 11.36 -0.89
N ARG A 71 1.59 10.19 -0.29
CA ARG A 71 2.41 9.10 -0.86
C ARG A 71 1.58 7.91 -1.31
N ASP A 72 0.65 7.47 -0.48
CA ASP A 72 -0.06 6.21 -0.69
C ASP A 72 -1.29 6.37 -1.59
N VAL A 73 -2.23 7.23 -1.21
CA VAL A 73 -3.44 7.45 -2.02
C VAL A 73 -3.09 8.03 -3.39
N ARG A 74 -2.25 9.06 -3.42
CA ARG A 74 -1.75 9.64 -4.68
C ARG A 74 -0.98 8.61 -5.51
N GLY A 75 -0.13 7.83 -4.84
CA GLY A 75 0.68 6.81 -5.50
C GLY A 75 -0.18 5.77 -6.19
N ILE A 76 -1.18 5.25 -5.51
CA ILE A 76 -2.11 4.27 -6.09
C ILE A 76 -2.96 4.88 -7.19
N SER A 77 -3.38 6.14 -7.04
CA SER A 77 -4.07 6.87 -8.12
C SER A 77 -3.19 6.94 -9.37
N ASN A 78 -1.90 7.26 -9.20
CA ASN A 78 -0.95 7.32 -10.30
C ASN A 78 -0.67 5.94 -10.92
N ALA A 79 -0.59 4.90 -10.09
CA ALA A 79 -0.29 3.54 -10.52
C ALA A 79 -1.51 2.80 -11.09
N GLY A 80 -2.71 3.26 -10.80
CA GLY A 80 -3.94 2.68 -11.34
C GLY A 80 -4.35 1.34 -10.76
N TRP A 81 -4.00 1.07 -9.48
CA TRP A 81 -4.45 -0.15 -8.82
C TRP A 81 -5.94 -0.06 -8.45
N PRO A 82 -6.66 -1.20 -8.46
CA PRO A 82 -8.11 -1.17 -8.31
C PRO A 82 -8.62 -0.92 -6.89
N LEU A 83 -7.80 -1.13 -5.86
CA LEU A 83 -8.25 -0.97 -4.48
C LEU A 83 -7.19 -0.28 -3.63
N MET A 84 -7.52 0.91 -3.15
CA MET A 84 -6.74 1.66 -2.18
C MET A 84 -7.46 1.69 -0.84
N ILE A 85 -6.82 1.13 0.19
CA ILE A 85 -7.32 1.14 1.56
C ILE A 85 -6.45 2.09 2.36
N GLN A 86 -7.06 3.13 2.93
CA GLN A 86 -6.33 4.09 3.78
C GLN A 86 -6.62 3.78 5.24
N ILE A 87 -5.55 3.55 6.01
CA ILE A 87 -5.65 3.39 7.45
C ILE A 87 -5.44 4.73 8.14
N ASP A 88 -6.33 5.07 9.08
CA ASP A 88 -6.27 6.31 9.83
C ASP A 88 -5.04 6.34 10.73
N ASN A 89 -4.25 7.42 10.63
CA ASN A 89 -3.07 7.63 11.46
C ASN A 89 -2.94 9.12 11.78
N PRO A 90 -3.48 9.59 12.91
CA PRO A 90 -3.43 11.01 13.28
C PRO A 90 -2.00 11.58 13.37
N ARG A 91 -1.01 10.73 13.61
CA ARG A 91 0.40 11.18 13.74
C ARG A 91 0.96 11.78 12.46
N ILE A 92 0.36 11.47 11.31
CA ILE A 92 0.85 11.96 10.01
C ILE A 92 -0.09 12.96 9.33
N TYR A 93 -1.14 13.41 10.00
CA TYR A 93 -2.10 14.35 9.41
C TYR A 93 -1.43 15.61 8.87
N HIS A 94 -0.41 16.11 9.55
CA HIS A 94 0.35 17.29 9.12
C HIS A 94 1.03 17.09 7.76
N LYS A 95 1.39 15.86 7.40
CA LYS A 95 2.04 15.55 6.12
C LYS A 95 1.06 15.62 4.95
N ASP A 96 -0.22 15.48 5.23
CA ASP A 96 -1.26 15.45 4.21
C ASP A 96 -2.00 16.78 4.03
N GLU A 97 -1.69 17.79 4.85
CA GLU A 97 -2.41 19.06 4.89
C GLU A 97 -2.52 19.71 3.51
N LYS A 98 -1.43 19.72 2.77
CA LYS A 98 -1.37 20.28 1.41
C LYS A 98 -2.30 19.54 0.43
N TYR A 99 -2.53 18.25 0.65
CA TYR A 99 -3.24 17.39 -0.30
C TYR A 99 -4.72 17.19 0.04
N ARG A 100 -5.14 17.61 1.24
CA ARG A 100 -6.56 17.57 1.61
C ARG A 100 -7.34 18.54 0.73
N GLY A 101 -8.48 18.08 0.27
CA GLY A 101 -9.32 18.88 -0.61
C GLY A 101 -8.90 18.93 -2.07
N MET A 102 -7.81 18.22 -2.45
CA MET A 102 -7.37 18.15 -3.85
C MET A 102 -8.06 17.04 -4.65
N GLY A 103 -8.99 16.32 -4.06
CA GLY A 103 -9.75 15.28 -4.74
C GLY A 103 -9.16 13.87 -4.61
N TYR A 104 -8.02 13.69 -3.94
CA TYR A 104 -7.46 12.37 -3.68
C TYR A 104 -8.25 11.68 -2.58
N LYS A 105 -8.76 10.50 -2.89
CA LYS A 105 -9.58 9.75 -1.95
C LYS A 105 -9.32 8.25 -2.10
N ALA A 106 -9.17 7.56 -0.97
CA ALA A 106 -9.07 6.11 -0.95
C ALA A 106 -10.44 5.49 -1.25
N ASP A 107 -10.42 4.25 -1.73
CA ASP A 107 -11.66 3.50 -1.96
C ASP A 107 -12.32 3.09 -0.64
N VAL A 108 -11.51 2.78 0.36
CA VAL A 108 -11.96 2.40 1.70
C VAL A 108 -11.08 3.08 2.74
N GLU A 109 -11.69 3.59 3.80
CA GLU A 109 -10.99 4.14 4.95
C GLU A 109 -11.24 3.24 6.16
N ILE A 110 -10.16 2.83 6.84
CA ILE A 110 -10.22 1.95 8.00
C ILE A 110 -9.47 2.57 9.19
N LYS A 111 -9.74 2.09 10.39
CA LYS A 111 -9.09 2.55 11.62
C LYS A 111 -8.12 1.52 12.19
N THR A 112 -8.36 0.24 11.94
CA THR A 112 -7.53 -0.85 12.46
C THR A 112 -7.17 -1.83 11.36
N LEU A 113 -6.03 -2.53 11.52
CA LEU A 113 -5.57 -3.52 10.55
C LEU A 113 -6.54 -4.71 10.39
N THR A 114 -7.34 -5.00 11.41
CA THR A 114 -8.33 -6.08 11.36
C THR A 114 -9.44 -5.83 10.34
N GLU A 115 -9.60 -4.60 9.89
CA GLU A 115 -10.60 -4.22 8.87
C GLU A 115 -10.12 -4.46 7.43
N ILE A 116 -8.83 -4.79 7.23
CA ILE A 116 -8.27 -5.01 5.88
C ILE A 116 -8.94 -6.19 5.19
N LEU A 117 -8.99 -7.34 5.84
CA LEU A 117 -9.55 -8.54 5.23
C LEU A 117 -11.03 -8.38 4.84
N PRO A 118 -11.91 -7.87 5.73
CA PRO A 118 -13.29 -7.57 5.33
C PRO A 118 -13.39 -6.61 4.14
N ALA A 119 -12.53 -5.59 4.06
CA ALA A 119 -12.55 -4.63 2.95
C ALA A 119 -12.18 -5.32 1.62
N VAL A 120 -11.18 -6.18 1.62
CA VAL A 120 -10.75 -6.92 0.43
C VAL A 120 -11.85 -7.91 0.01
N GLU A 121 -12.44 -8.62 0.95
CA GLU A 121 -13.51 -9.58 0.67
C GLU A 121 -14.74 -8.90 0.08
N GLU A 122 -15.12 -7.74 0.61
CA GLU A 122 -16.24 -6.95 0.09
C GLU A 122 -15.97 -6.48 -1.34
N PHE A 123 -14.75 -6.02 -1.61
CA PHE A 123 -14.34 -5.63 -2.96
C PHE A 123 -14.45 -6.82 -3.93
N ASN A 124 -13.95 -7.99 -3.55
CA ASN A 124 -14.02 -9.21 -4.37
C ASN A 124 -15.46 -9.65 -4.60
N ARG A 125 -16.33 -9.52 -3.59
CA ARG A 125 -17.76 -9.84 -3.71
C ARG A 125 -18.42 -8.95 -4.76
N LYS A 126 -18.16 -7.66 -4.72
CA LYS A 126 -18.70 -6.70 -5.70
C LYS A 126 -18.22 -6.95 -7.12
N LEU A 127 -16.96 -7.36 -7.27
CA LEU A 127 -16.42 -7.73 -8.59
C LEU A 127 -17.19 -8.92 -9.18
N LYS A 128 -17.46 -9.94 -8.38
CA LYS A 128 -18.23 -11.12 -8.83
C LYS A 128 -19.66 -10.76 -9.19
N GLU A 129 -20.31 -9.88 -8.46
CA GLU A 129 -21.67 -9.42 -8.71
C GLU A 129 -21.75 -8.57 -9.99
N GLY A 130 -20.68 -7.84 -10.33
CA GLY A 130 -20.60 -7.03 -11.52
C GLY A 130 -20.38 -7.80 -12.81
N THR A 131 -20.13 -9.09 -12.71
CA THR A 131 -19.93 -10.00 -13.85
C THR A 131 -21.10 -10.95 -14.00
#